data_0adc1446a7f83a843d883983df692d8b
#
_entry.id   0adc1446a7f83a843d883983df692d8b
#
_cell.length_a   1.000
_cell.length_b   1.000
_cell.length_c   1.000
_cell.angle_alpha   90.00
_cell.angle_beta   90.00
_cell.angle_gamma   90.00
#
_symmetry.space_group_name_H-M   'P 1'
#
loop_
_entity.id
_entity.type
_entity.pdbx_description
1 polymer ?
#
loop_
_entity_poly.entity_id
_entity_poly.type
_entity_poly.pdbx_seq_one_letter_code
_entity_poly.pdbx_strand_id
1 'polypeptide(L)'
;MNYKLLIMKQRSALANYKRYNYIIFVLLGLFVGINLQAQLTTSLKINEVLVINEKNLIDDYGHKNPWIEIFNNSSGTVNIAGCFLTDNINEPKKYMIPKGDVLTKIKPYQHFLFWADNHPTRGTFHLNFTLYPGKPNFIAIFDADGKTLIDSVTVPANQLPDISYGLVVDGWTQQRLDDECRLNPEFKGGKDLWVYLEKVTPGSNNKIMDSNERLDSLKINDHFGIGMTLTAMGVVFLGLIVLYLLFKFIGNAAVSLSHKRAMKASGVTEEEAKGIATQSGEIFAAISMAIYEATELHDEENAILTIENTVRNYSPWSSKIYSLREIPKK
;
A
#
# COMPACT_ATOMS: atom_id res chain seq x y z
N MET A 1 58.50 17.32 -12.07
CA MET A 1 57.19 18.00 -12.28
C MET A 1 55.99 17.03 -12.22
N ASN A 2 56.17 15.72 -12.26
CA ASN A 2 55.07 14.74 -12.34
C ASN A 2 54.43 14.30 -11.01
N TYR A 3 55.09 14.48 -9.88
CA TYR A 3 54.58 13.98 -8.61
C TYR A 3 53.39 14.76 -8.04
N LYS A 4 53.37 16.10 -8.23
CA LYS A 4 52.23 16.95 -7.82
C LYS A 4 50.95 16.66 -8.61
N LEU A 5 51.07 16.35 -9.91
CA LEU A 5 49.93 16.02 -10.79
C LEU A 5 49.26 14.68 -10.35
N LEU A 6 50.09 13.71 -9.94
CA LEU A 6 49.61 12.39 -9.47
C LEU A 6 48.82 12.51 -8.17
N ILE A 7 49.33 13.32 -7.25
CA ILE A 7 48.63 13.56 -5.95
C ILE A 7 47.33 14.33 -6.16
N MET A 8 47.27 15.29 -7.07
CA MET A 8 46.04 16.03 -7.40
C MET A 8 44.99 15.09 -8.04
N LYS A 9 45.39 14.17 -8.92
CA LYS A 9 44.52 13.19 -9.56
C LYS A 9 43.98 12.17 -8.55
N GLN A 10 44.79 11.72 -7.57
CA GLN A 10 44.34 10.85 -6.49
C GLN A 10 43.37 11.55 -5.53
N ARG A 11 43.63 12.83 -5.21
CA ARG A 11 42.70 13.61 -4.35
C ARG A 11 41.36 13.87 -5.03
N SER A 12 41.34 14.14 -6.33
CA SER A 12 40.08 14.32 -7.08
C SER A 12 39.26 13.00 -7.21
N ALA A 13 39.94 11.89 -7.41
CA ALA A 13 39.29 10.56 -7.44
C ALA A 13 38.70 10.16 -6.07
N LEU A 14 39.40 10.45 -4.98
CA LEU A 14 38.94 10.23 -3.61
C LEU A 14 37.76 11.17 -3.24
N ALA A 15 37.78 12.42 -3.70
CA ALA A 15 36.71 13.39 -3.49
C ALA A 15 35.44 12.97 -4.23
N ASN A 16 35.58 12.50 -5.46
CA ASN A 16 34.46 11.97 -6.25
C ASN A 16 33.88 10.68 -5.63
N TYR A 17 34.73 9.75 -5.15
CA TYR A 17 34.29 8.54 -4.46
C TYR A 17 33.50 8.86 -3.16
N LYS A 18 33.98 9.81 -2.36
CA LYS A 18 33.24 10.27 -1.17
C LYS A 18 31.90 10.91 -1.54
N ARG A 19 31.85 11.68 -2.62
CA ARG A 19 30.61 12.33 -3.10
C ARG A 19 29.57 11.31 -3.59
N TYR A 20 30.00 10.24 -4.30
CA TYR A 20 29.12 9.15 -4.71
C TYR A 20 28.59 8.34 -3.52
N ASN A 21 29.43 8.03 -2.55
CA ASN A 21 29.00 7.36 -1.34
C ASN A 21 28.01 8.20 -0.52
N TYR A 22 28.19 9.50 -0.48
CA TYR A 22 27.28 10.43 0.20
C TYR A 22 25.91 10.47 -0.51
N ILE A 23 25.88 10.50 -1.83
CA ILE A 23 24.63 10.47 -2.62
C ILE A 23 23.90 9.12 -2.43
N ILE A 24 24.63 8.01 -2.43
CA ILE A 24 24.07 6.68 -2.17
C ILE A 24 23.51 6.60 -0.74
N PHE A 25 24.21 7.16 0.23
CA PHE A 25 23.77 7.18 1.63
C PHE A 25 22.52 8.06 1.82
N VAL A 26 22.43 9.19 1.16
CA VAL A 26 21.24 10.07 1.16
C VAL A 26 20.07 9.40 0.46
N LEU A 27 20.29 8.74 -0.66
CA LEU A 27 19.26 7.95 -1.35
C LEU A 27 18.79 6.75 -0.50
N LEU A 28 19.70 6.05 0.15
CA LEU A 28 19.35 4.96 1.07
C LEU A 28 18.59 5.47 2.30
N GLY A 29 18.98 6.63 2.84
CA GLY A 29 18.30 7.30 3.95
C GLY A 29 16.88 7.76 3.59
N LEU A 30 16.65 8.23 2.38
CA LEU A 30 15.31 8.56 1.85
C LEU A 30 14.41 7.31 1.72
N PHE A 31 14.98 6.15 1.38
CA PHE A 31 14.22 4.90 1.30
C PHE A 31 13.89 4.30 2.68
N VAL A 32 14.74 4.51 3.69
CA VAL A 32 14.52 3.99 5.05
C VAL A 32 13.54 4.86 5.84
N GLY A 33 13.37 6.15 5.48
CA GLY A 33 12.49 7.10 6.17
C GLY A 33 10.97 6.89 5.98
N ILE A 34 10.53 5.96 5.10
CA ILE A 34 9.12 5.88 4.70
C ILE A 34 8.27 4.98 5.62
N ASN A 35 8.85 4.25 6.56
CA ASN A 35 8.11 3.25 7.36
C ASN A 35 8.04 3.49 8.87
N LEU A 36 8.32 4.68 9.37
CA LEU A 36 8.09 5.04 10.78
C LEU A 36 6.73 5.74 10.93
N GLN A 37 5.65 5.04 10.59
CA GLN A 37 4.33 5.43 11.09
C GLN A 37 4.18 4.83 12.48
N ALA A 38 4.47 5.64 13.50
CA ALA A 38 4.02 5.35 14.87
C ALA A 38 2.49 5.15 14.81
N GLN A 39 2.03 4.00 15.28
CA GLN A 39 0.61 3.67 15.42
C GLN A 39 0.03 4.61 16.47
N LEU A 40 -0.52 5.74 16.04
CA LEU A 40 -1.13 6.71 16.95
C LEU A 40 -2.56 6.27 17.24
N THR A 41 -2.80 5.75 18.43
CA THR A 41 -4.16 5.51 18.96
C THR A 41 -5.01 6.78 18.96
N THR A 42 -4.39 7.96 19.00
CA THR A 42 -5.04 9.28 18.88
C THR A 42 -5.79 9.50 17.56
N SER A 43 -5.59 8.63 16.56
CA SER A 43 -6.33 8.68 15.29
C SER A 43 -7.68 7.96 15.34
N LEU A 44 -8.00 7.28 16.43
CA LEU A 44 -9.29 6.62 16.62
C LEU A 44 -10.38 7.68 16.88
N LYS A 45 -11.55 7.43 16.32
CA LYS A 45 -12.74 8.25 16.52
C LYS A 45 -13.94 7.36 16.88
N ILE A 46 -14.75 7.83 17.82
CA ILE A 46 -16.08 7.28 17.98
C ILE A 46 -16.86 7.80 16.77
N ASN A 47 -17.47 6.88 16.02
CA ASN A 47 -18.04 7.19 14.71
C ASN A 47 -19.57 7.16 14.70
N GLU A 48 -20.15 6.15 15.33
CA GLU A 48 -21.57 5.93 15.36
C GLU A 48 -21.96 5.22 16.66
N VAL A 49 -23.14 5.56 17.21
CA VAL A 49 -23.66 4.96 18.43
C VAL A 49 -25.16 4.67 18.27
N LEU A 50 -25.57 3.44 18.51
CA LEU A 50 -26.96 3.02 18.55
C LEU A 50 -27.35 2.65 19.98
N VAL A 51 -28.28 3.42 20.58
CA VAL A 51 -28.73 3.20 21.95
C VAL A 51 -29.89 2.22 22.01
N ILE A 52 -30.86 2.31 21.09
CA ILE A 52 -32.05 1.46 21.05
C ILE A 52 -32.01 0.64 19.78
N ASN A 53 -31.69 -0.65 19.92
CA ASN A 53 -31.58 -1.61 18.83
C ASN A 53 -32.74 -2.58 18.84
N GLU A 54 -33.76 -2.37 17.99
CA GLU A 54 -34.92 -3.25 17.90
C GLU A 54 -34.90 -4.17 16.68
N LYS A 55 -34.44 -3.65 15.54
CA LYS A 55 -34.49 -4.35 14.22
C LYS A 55 -33.15 -4.43 13.52
N ASN A 56 -32.11 -3.81 14.12
CA ASN A 56 -30.80 -3.71 13.49
C ASN A 56 -29.90 -4.92 13.78
N LEU A 57 -28.61 -4.70 13.92
CA LEU A 57 -27.59 -5.73 14.06
C LEU A 57 -27.82 -6.61 15.32
N ILE A 58 -27.51 -7.89 15.19
CA ILE A 58 -27.60 -8.90 16.24
C ILE A 58 -26.16 -9.28 16.62
N ASP A 59 -25.91 -9.44 17.92
CA ASP A 59 -24.63 -9.93 18.42
C ASP A 59 -24.42 -11.43 18.15
N ASP A 60 -23.22 -11.94 18.43
CA ASP A 60 -22.88 -13.37 18.25
C ASP A 60 -23.73 -14.32 19.11
N TYR A 61 -24.47 -13.81 20.12
CA TYR A 61 -25.35 -14.55 21.01
C TYR A 61 -26.83 -14.43 20.64
N GLY A 62 -27.16 -13.74 19.56
CA GLY A 62 -28.51 -13.56 19.06
C GLY A 62 -29.29 -12.43 19.74
N HIS A 63 -28.63 -11.52 20.46
CA HIS A 63 -29.24 -10.38 21.13
C HIS A 63 -29.09 -9.09 20.35
N LYS A 64 -30.09 -8.25 20.45
CA LYS A 64 -30.10 -6.90 19.88
C LYS A 64 -29.68 -5.90 20.95
N ASN A 65 -28.39 -5.76 21.15
CA ASN A 65 -27.81 -4.90 22.17
C ASN A 65 -27.48 -3.52 21.60
N PRO A 66 -27.42 -2.47 22.43
CA PRO A 66 -26.80 -1.21 22.07
C PRO A 66 -25.35 -1.42 21.62
N TRP A 67 -24.87 -0.58 20.72
CA TRP A 67 -23.50 -0.70 20.26
C TRP A 67 -22.84 0.66 20.00
N ILE A 68 -21.53 0.64 20.00
CA ILE A 68 -20.65 1.78 19.77
C ILE A 68 -19.69 1.39 18.67
N GLU A 69 -19.58 2.22 17.66
CA GLU A 69 -18.63 2.02 16.58
C GLU A 69 -17.43 2.96 16.71
N ILE A 70 -16.25 2.42 16.51
CA ILE A 70 -14.97 3.13 16.49
C ILE A 70 -14.40 3.05 15.09
N PHE A 71 -13.93 4.17 14.57
CA PHE A 71 -13.32 4.30 13.27
C PHE A 71 -11.82 4.60 13.39
N ASN A 72 -11.01 3.90 12.59
CA ASN A 72 -9.58 4.21 12.45
C ASN A 72 -9.37 5.24 11.35
N ASN A 73 -9.20 6.50 11.71
CA ASN A 73 -9.00 7.62 10.79
C ASN A 73 -7.53 7.76 10.32
N SER A 74 -6.73 6.71 10.44
CA SER A 74 -5.32 6.72 10.02
C SER A 74 -5.07 5.84 8.79
N SER A 75 -3.96 6.10 8.11
CA SER A 75 -3.46 5.27 7.01
C SER A 75 -2.72 4.01 7.48
N GLY A 76 -2.57 3.83 8.79
CA GLY A 76 -1.91 2.67 9.41
C GLY A 76 -2.88 1.79 10.20
N THR A 77 -2.48 0.55 10.47
CA THR A 77 -3.22 -0.34 11.38
C THR A 77 -3.00 0.11 12.81
N VAL A 78 -4.07 0.36 13.57
CA VAL A 78 -4.03 0.75 14.97
C VAL A 78 -4.40 -0.45 15.85
N ASN A 79 -3.61 -0.70 16.89
CA ASN A 79 -3.91 -1.72 17.89
C ASN A 79 -4.56 -1.06 19.11
N ILE A 80 -5.83 -1.41 19.36
CA ILE A 80 -6.62 -0.89 20.49
C ILE A 80 -6.46 -1.72 21.78
N ALA A 81 -5.67 -2.78 21.75
CA ALA A 81 -5.45 -3.66 22.91
C ALA A 81 -4.85 -2.89 24.08
N GLY A 82 -5.53 -2.91 25.21
CA GLY A 82 -5.13 -2.16 26.40
C GLY A 82 -5.70 -0.75 26.52
N CYS A 83 -6.33 -0.21 25.47
CA CYS A 83 -7.11 1.02 25.56
C CYS A 83 -8.34 0.82 26.43
N PHE A 84 -8.94 1.89 26.89
CA PHE A 84 -10.09 1.84 27.80
C PHE A 84 -11.31 2.51 27.15
N LEU A 85 -12.47 1.88 27.35
CA LEU A 85 -13.78 2.45 27.06
C LEU A 85 -14.53 2.73 28.36
N THR A 86 -15.23 3.85 28.43
CA THR A 86 -16.00 4.23 29.60
C THR A 86 -17.25 5.01 29.24
N ASP A 87 -18.28 4.90 30.06
CA ASP A 87 -19.48 5.72 30.07
C ASP A 87 -19.42 6.83 31.16
N ASN A 88 -18.29 6.92 31.90
CA ASN A 88 -18.11 7.88 32.98
C ASN A 88 -16.71 8.52 32.92
N ILE A 89 -16.65 9.82 32.74
CA ILE A 89 -15.39 10.57 32.67
C ILE A 89 -14.54 10.45 33.93
N ASN A 90 -15.16 10.22 35.09
CA ASN A 90 -14.46 10.07 36.36
C ASN A 90 -13.85 8.66 36.54
N GLU A 91 -14.23 7.73 35.67
CA GLU A 91 -13.74 6.35 35.68
C GLU A 91 -13.13 5.97 34.34
N PRO A 92 -12.02 6.57 33.93
CA PRO A 92 -11.45 6.39 32.60
C PRO A 92 -11.02 4.96 32.31
N LYS A 93 -10.78 4.13 33.34
CA LYS A 93 -10.34 2.73 33.24
C LYS A 93 -11.47 1.72 33.43
N LYS A 94 -12.72 2.08 33.14
CA LYS A 94 -13.88 1.23 33.42
C LYS A 94 -13.85 -0.09 32.68
N TYR A 95 -13.62 -0.08 31.36
CA TYR A 95 -13.46 -1.28 30.54
C TYR A 95 -12.12 -1.26 29.81
N MET A 96 -11.24 -2.18 30.14
CA MET A 96 -9.97 -2.36 29.43
C MET A 96 -10.16 -3.37 28.29
N ILE A 97 -9.86 -2.98 27.07
CA ILE A 97 -9.85 -3.87 25.92
C ILE A 97 -8.77 -4.93 26.11
N PRO A 98 -9.11 -6.23 26.15
CA PRO A 98 -8.18 -7.31 26.43
C PRO A 98 -7.00 -7.34 25.46
N LYS A 99 -5.82 -7.67 26.01
CA LYS A 99 -4.60 -7.86 25.22
C LYS A 99 -4.53 -9.30 24.73
N GLY A 100 -4.08 -9.48 23.48
CA GLY A 100 -3.85 -10.81 22.91
C GLY A 100 -4.88 -11.25 21.87
N ASP A 101 -6.00 -10.55 21.74
CA ASP A 101 -6.94 -10.79 20.66
C ASP A 101 -6.42 -10.16 19.36
N VAL A 102 -6.40 -10.95 18.29
CA VAL A 102 -5.94 -10.51 16.96
C VAL A 102 -6.88 -9.47 16.35
N LEU A 103 -8.16 -9.54 16.72
CA LEU A 103 -9.20 -8.66 16.21
C LEU A 103 -9.09 -7.22 16.76
N THR A 104 -8.27 -6.98 17.78
CA THR A 104 -8.01 -5.63 18.30
C THR A 104 -7.16 -4.74 17.37
N LYS A 105 -6.69 -5.28 16.24
CA LYS A 105 -5.95 -4.55 15.22
C LYS A 105 -6.91 -4.03 14.16
N ILE A 106 -7.26 -2.75 14.25
CA ILE A 106 -8.14 -2.08 13.28
C ILE A 106 -7.31 -1.64 12.07
N LYS A 107 -7.62 -2.13 10.88
CA LYS A 107 -6.94 -1.74 9.65
C LYS A 107 -7.22 -0.26 9.30
N PRO A 108 -6.43 0.35 8.39
CA PRO A 108 -6.65 1.72 7.94
C PRO A 108 -8.07 1.94 7.44
N TYR A 109 -8.68 3.04 7.88
CA TYR A 109 -10.03 3.46 7.45
C TYR A 109 -11.11 2.38 7.63
N GLN A 110 -10.97 1.53 8.65
CA GLN A 110 -11.97 0.52 8.99
C GLN A 110 -12.69 0.86 10.28
N HIS A 111 -13.92 0.37 10.35
CA HIS A 111 -14.81 0.47 11.48
C HIS A 111 -14.67 -0.76 12.37
N PHE A 112 -14.93 -0.56 13.64
CA PHE A 112 -14.94 -1.62 14.63
C PHE A 112 -16.06 -1.41 15.65
N LEU A 113 -16.79 -2.47 16.00
CA LEU A 113 -18.02 -2.39 16.76
C LEU A 113 -17.87 -3.01 18.15
N PHE A 114 -18.37 -2.32 19.17
CA PHE A 114 -18.46 -2.79 20.56
C PHE A 114 -19.92 -2.87 21.00
N TRP A 115 -20.29 -3.97 21.65
CA TRP A 115 -21.60 -4.16 22.23
C TRP A 115 -21.64 -3.62 23.65
N ALA A 116 -22.52 -2.68 23.92
CA ALA A 116 -22.72 -2.09 25.24
C ALA A 116 -23.81 -2.88 25.99
N ASP A 117 -23.56 -4.14 26.30
CA ASP A 117 -24.53 -5.09 26.85
C ASP A 117 -24.30 -5.46 28.33
N ASN A 118 -23.29 -4.88 28.97
CA ASN A 118 -22.87 -5.19 30.33
C ASN A 118 -22.53 -6.68 30.58
N HIS A 119 -22.04 -7.37 29.53
CA HIS A 119 -21.65 -8.78 29.60
C HIS A 119 -20.24 -9.04 29.11
N PRO A 120 -19.20 -8.54 29.79
CA PRO A 120 -17.79 -8.62 29.31
C PRO A 120 -17.27 -10.06 29.19
N THR A 121 -17.99 -11.05 29.81
CA THR A 121 -17.62 -12.46 29.70
C THR A 121 -17.97 -13.07 28.33
N ARG A 122 -18.74 -12.39 27.49
CA ARG A 122 -19.12 -12.87 26.17
C ARG A 122 -18.00 -12.68 25.14
N GLY A 123 -17.02 -11.84 25.41
CA GLY A 123 -15.89 -11.63 24.51
C GLY A 123 -15.29 -10.24 24.61
N THR A 124 -14.20 -10.04 23.87
CA THR A 124 -13.41 -8.81 23.87
C THR A 124 -14.21 -7.54 23.50
N PHE A 125 -15.30 -7.71 22.76
CA PHE A 125 -16.07 -6.60 22.21
C PHE A 125 -17.41 -6.39 22.92
N HIS A 126 -17.61 -7.08 24.05
CA HIS A 126 -18.74 -6.91 24.97
C HIS A 126 -18.30 -6.08 26.17
N LEU A 127 -18.88 -4.90 26.31
CA LEU A 127 -18.51 -3.94 27.34
C LEU A 127 -19.10 -4.32 28.71
N ASN A 128 -18.49 -3.82 29.78
CA ASN A 128 -19.00 -3.98 31.16
C ASN A 128 -19.96 -2.85 31.57
N PHE A 129 -20.55 -2.17 30.63
CA PHE A 129 -21.59 -1.15 30.83
C PHE A 129 -22.61 -1.20 29.68
N THR A 130 -23.74 -0.52 29.87
CA THR A 130 -24.79 -0.42 28.87
C THR A 130 -25.21 1.02 28.65
N LEU A 131 -25.84 1.28 27.51
CA LEU A 131 -26.43 2.59 27.19
C LEU A 131 -27.91 2.58 27.56
N TYR A 132 -28.38 3.70 28.10
CA TYR A 132 -29.74 3.82 28.63
C TYR A 132 -30.60 4.71 27.74
N PRO A 133 -31.74 4.20 27.24
CA PRO A 133 -32.72 5.00 26.52
C PRO A 133 -33.29 6.15 27.38
N GLY A 134 -33.56 7.29 26.74
CA GLY A 134 -34.18 8.44 27.41
C GLY A 134 -33.28 9.21 28.36
N LYS A 135 -31.98 8.88 28.39
CA LYS A 135 -30.95 9.62 29.16
C LYS A 135 -29.81 10.02 28.27
N PRO A 136 -29.07 11.10 28.58
CA PRO A 136 -27.82 11.37 27.92
C PRO A 136 -26.81 10.23 28.21
N ASN A 137 -26.16 9.71 27.19
CA ASN A 137 -25.16 8.67 27.33
C ASN A 137 -23.79 9.26 26.95
N PHE A 138 -22.91 9.37 27.95
CA PHE A 138 -21.51 9.73 27.73
C PHE A 138 -20.72 8.49 27.34
N ILE A 139 -19.83 8.63 26.38
CA ILE A 139 -18.94 7.57 25.91
C ILE A 139 -17.57 8.19 25.64
N ALA A 140 -16.51 7.57 26.13
CA ALA A 140 -15.16 8.00 25.87
C ALA A 140 -14.21 6.83 25.69
N ILE A 141 -13.21 7.04 24.83
CA ILE A 141 -12.08 6.13 24.63
C ILE A 141 -10.81 6.79 25.16
N PHE A 142 -10.08 6.06 26.00
CA PHE A 142 -8.79 6.45 26.55
C PHE A 142 -7.67 5.54 26.04
N ASP A 143 -6.48 6.09 25.93
CA ASP A 143 -5.30 5.33 25.57
C ASP A 143 -4.93 4.27 26.65
N ALA A 144 -4.01 3.39 26.33
CA ALA A 144 -3.52 2.34 27.21
C ALA A 144 -2.86 2.86 28.52
N ASP A 145 -2.53 4.13 28.59
CA ASP A 145 -2.09 4.80 29.81
C ASP A 145 -3.25 5.04 30.81
N GLY A 146 -4.50 4.99 30.34
CA GLY A 146 -5.71 5.26 31.08
C GLY A 146 -5.83 6.70 31.59
N LYS A 147 -5.16 7.64 30.92
CA LYS A 147 -5.16 9.08 31.23
C LYS A 147 -5.41 9.93 29.99
N THR A 148 -4.81 9.56 28.88
CA THR A 148 -4.93 10.31 27.62
C THR A 148 -6.27 10.02 26.98
N LEU A 149 -7.14 11.05 26.93
CA LEU A 149 -8.41 10.98 26.22
C LEU A 149 -8.15 10.98 24.71
N ILE A 150 -8.62 9.96 24.02
CA ILE A 150 -8.52 9.86 22.55
C ILE A 150 -9.71 10.57 21.91
N ASP A 151 -10.93 10.18 22.30
CA ASP A 151 -12.17 10.78 21.79
C ASP A 151 -13.31 10.58 22.76
N SER A 152 -14.34 11.45 22.65
CA SER A 152 -15.53 11.33 23.48
C SER A 152 -16.76 11.92 22.80
N VAL A 153 -17.92 11.37 23.12
CA VAL A 153 -19.21 11.84 22.65
C VAL A 153 -20.25 11.73 23.76
N THR A 154 -21.23 12.62 23.74
CA THR A 154 -22.42 12.52 24.56
C THR A 154 -23.64 12.40 23.65
N VAL A 155 -24.26 11.23 23.65
CA VAL A 155 -25.50 10.99 22.90
C VAL A 155 -26.65 11.67 23.66
N PRO A 156 -27.43 12.55 23.03
CA PRO A 156 -28.54 13.23 23.66
C PRO A 156 -29.65 12.27 24.14
N ALA A 157 -30.53 12.70 25.05
CA ALA A 157 -31.57 11.84 25.63
C ALA A 157 -32.74 11.52 24.69
N ASN A 158 -32.84 12.15 23.54
CA ASN A 158 -33.94 12.00 22.57
C ASN A 158 -33.71 10.88 21.55
N GLN A 159 -33.10 9.74 21.98
CA GLN A 159 -32.87 8.60 21.10
C GLN A 159 -34.19 7.97 20.61
N LEU A 160 -34.20 7.55 19.35
CA LEU A 160 -35.30 6.81 18.76
C LEU A 160 -34.85 5.37 18.43
N PRO A 161 -35.79 4.40 18.43
CA PRO A 161 -35.46 3.03 18.06
C PRO A 161 -34.89 2.96 16.63
N ASP A 162 -33.80 2.20 16.48
CA ASP A 162 -33.12 1.96 15.19
C ASP A 162 -32.66 3.23 14.46
N ILE A 163 -32.43 4.31 15.20
CA ILE A 163 -31.81 5.54 14.70
C ILE A 163 -30.53 5.78 15.50
N SER A 164 -29.42 5.76 14.81
CA SER A 164 -28.11 5.97 15.42
C SER A 164 -27.72 7.44 15.46
N TYR A 165 -26.84 7.79 16.40
CA TYR A 165 -26.22 9.09 16.52
C TYR A 165 -24.77 8.97 16.07
N GLY A 166 -24.40 9.63 14.98
CA GLY A 166 -23.10 9.43 14.34
C GLY A 166 -22.52 10.70 13.73
N LEU A 167 -21.26 10.60 13.34
CA LEU A 167 -20.58 11.65 12.58
C LEU A 167 -21.21 11.77 11.19
N VAL A 168 -21.37 13.00 10.70
CA VAL A 168 -21.86 13.26 9.33
C VAL A 168 -20.99 12.61 8.27
N VAL A 169 -19.68 12.57 8.51
CA VAL A 169 -18.70 11.85 7.68
C VAL A 169 -17.69 11.20 8.62
N ASP A 170 -17.34 9.97 8.33
CA ASP A 170 -16.46 9.16 9.16
C ASP A 170 -15.15 9.87 9.52
N GLY A 171 -14.84 9.86 10.81
CA GLY A 171 -13.60 10.38 11.34
C GLY A 171 -13.39 11.89 11.19
N TRP A 172 -14.40 12.67 10.79
CA TRP A 172 -14.26 14.11 10.71
C TRP A 172 -14.17 14.75 12.10
N THR A 173 -13.56 15.93 12.12
CA THR A 173 -13.53 16.84 13.27
C THR A 173 -14.38 18.05 12.96
N GLN A 174 -14.82 18.80 14.00
CA GLN A 174 -15.58 20.02 13.81
C GLN A 174 -14.85 21.02 12.91
N GLN A 175 -13.55 21.17 13.08
CA GLN A 175 -12.74 22.06 12.24
C GLN A 175 -12.80 21.68 10.76
N ARG A 176 -12.73 20.38 10.45
CA ARG A 176 -12.81 19.89 9.07
C ARG A 176 -14.20 20.11 8.47
N LEU A 177 -15.24 19.92 9.26
CA LEU A 177 -16.62 20.21 8.84
C LEU A 177 -16.81 21.71 8.54
N ASP A 178 -16.31 22.56 9.41
CA ASP A 178 -16.39 24.02 9.25
C ASP A 178 -15.62 24.49 8.01
N ASP A 179 -14.45 23.89 7.73
CA ASP A 179 -13.67 24.17 6.53
C ASP A 179 -14.41 23.70 5.26
N GLU A 180 -15.02 22.53 5.28
CA GLU A 180 -15.80 22.02 4.14
C GLU A 180 -17.05 22.89 3.89
N CYS A 181 -17.80 23.25 4.92
CA CYS A 181 -18.95 24.13 4.79
C CYS A 181 -18.58 25.51 4.22
N ARG A 182 -17.36 25.98 4.49
CA ARG A 182 -16.85 27.26 3.96
C ARG A 182 -16.40 27.13 2.50
N LEU A 183 -15.73 26.02 2.14
CA LEU A 183 -15.17 25.81 0.82
C LEU A 183 -16.18 25.27 -0.19
N ASN A 184 -17.16 24.51 0.27
CA ASN A 184 -18.20 23.88 -0.55
C ASN A 184 -19.60 24.28 -0.08
N PRO A 185 -20.19 25.36 -0.62
CA PRO A 185 -21.53 25.81 -0.25
C PRO A 185 -22.65 24.81 -0.55
N GLU A 186 -22.38 23.83 -1.42
CA GLU A 186 -23.33 22.76 -1.77
C GLU A 186 -23.32 21.57 -0.80
N PHE A 187 -22.42 21.61 0.20
CA PHE A 187 -22.34 20.56 1.21
C PHE A 187 -23.62 20.49 2.05
N LYS A 188 -24.34 19.39 1.95
CA LYS A 188 -25.65 19.19 2.59
C LYS A 188 -25.57 18.65 4.03
N GLY A 189 -24.38 18.38 4.55
CA GLY A 189 -24.17 17.73 5.85
C GLY A 189 -24.53 18.56 7.08
N GLY A 190 -24.94 19.82 6.91
CA GLY A 190 -25.26 20.70 8.03
C GLY A 190 -24.01 21.27 8.72
N LYS A 191 -24.24 21.98 9.87
CA LYS A 191 -23.15 22.57 10.68
C LYS A 191 -22.75 21.73 11.89
N ASP A 192 -23.57 20.74 12.22
CA ASP A 192 -23.34 19.89 13.37
C ASP A 192 -22.53 18.67 12.96
N LEU A 193 -21.43 18.41 13.67
CA LEU A 193 -20.56 17.27 13.42
C LEU A 193 -21.28 15.94 13.72
N TRP A 194 -22.10 15.93 14.77
CA TRP A 194 -22.86 14.77 15.22
C TRP A 194 -24.34 14.96 14.92
N VAL A 195 -24.93 14.00 14.24
CA VAL A 195 -26.35 14.03 13.84
C VAL A 195 -27.01 12.68 14.06
N TYR A 196 -28.34 12.65 14.12
CA TYR A 196 -29.09 11.42 13.96
C TYR A 196 -29.06 11.01 12.50
N LEU A 197 -28.54 9.82 12.23
CA LEU A 197 -28.37 9.31 10.86
C LEU A 197 -29.71 8.81 10.32
N GLU A 198 -29.95 9.04 9.03
CA GLU A 198 -31.14 8.53 8.35
C GLU A 198 -31.16 6.98 8.25
N LYS A 199 -29.98 6.38 8.17
CA LYS A 199 -29.78 4.92 8.19
C LYS A 199 -28.67 4.57 9.13
N VAL A 200 -28.86 3.49 9.86
CA VAL A 200 -27.82 2.89 10.69
C VAL A 200 -26.84 2.16 9.80
N THR A 201 -25.54 2.42 9.94
CA THR A 201 -24.48 1.97 9.02
C THR A 201 -23.36 1.19 9.69
N PRO A 202 -23.65 0.13 10.48
CA PRO A 202 -22.62 -0.59 11.24
C PRO A 202 -21.58 -1.21 10.31
N GLY A 203 -20.31 -0.91 10.56
CA GLY A 203 -19.18 -1.42 9.78
C GLY A 203 -19.01 -0.78 8.39
N SER A 204 -19.74 0.29 8.10
CA SER A 204 -19.69 0.99 6.82
C SER A 204 -19.76 2.51 6.99
N ASN A 205 -19.51 3.25 5.92
CA ASN A 205 -19.48 4.71 5.97
C ASN A 205 -20.84 5.30 6.35
N ASN A 206 -20.84 6.29 7.25
CA ASN A 206 -22.05 7.04 7.68
C ASN A 206 -22.67 7.81 6.52
N LYS A 207 -21.85 8.26 5.59
CA LYS A 207 -22.36 8.92 4.37
C LYS A 207 -22.88 7.88 3.40
N ILE A 208 -24.20 7.83 3.23
CA ILE A 208 -24.84 6.99 2.25
C ILE A 208 -24.57 7.58 0.87
N MET A 209 -23.75 6.90 0.11
CA MET A 209 -23.50 7.24 -1.28
C MET A 209 -24.47 6.42 -2.17
N ASP A 210 -25.70 6.87 -2.29
CA ASP A 210 -26.64 6.31 -3.30
C ASP A 210 -26.18 6.67 -4.74
N SER A 211 -25.38 7.72 -4.89
CA SER A 211 -24.63 8.08 -6.08
C SER A 211 -23.13 8.11 -5.77
N ASN A 212 -22.33 7.62 -6.67
CA ASN A 212 -20.88 7.65 -6.51
C ASN A 212 -20.38 9.06 -6.88
N GLU A 213 -20.35 10.01 -5.90
CA GLU A 213 -19.93 11.42 -6.12
C GLU A 213 -18.62 11.55 -6.89
N ARG A 214 -17.68 10.61 -6.70
CA ARG A 214 -16.43 10.57 -7.47
C ARG A 214 -16.65 10.23 -8.92
N LEU A 215 -17.61 9.33 -9.19
CA LEU A 215 -18.00 8.95 -10.54
C LEU A 215 -18.77 10.08 -11.23
N ASP A 216 -19.63 10.77 -10.48
CA ASP A 216 -20.41 11.90 -11.00
C ASP A 216 -19.51 13.13 -11.23
N SER A 217 -18.58 13.42 -10.32
CA SER A 217 -17.58 14.47 -10.55
C SER A 217 -16.62 14.14 -11.69
N LEU A 218 -16.25 12.87 -11.88
CA LEU A 218 -15.49 12.43 -13.05
C LEU A 218 -16.29 12.58 -14.33
N LYS A 219 -17.58 12.22 -14.35
CA LYS A 219 -18.46 12.40 -15.53
C LYS A 219 -18.64 13.87 -15.89
N ILE A 220 -18.72 14.76 -14.90
CA ILE A 220 -18.84 16.21 -15.13
C ILE A 220 -17.53 16.80 -15.66
N ASN A 221 -16.39 16.43 -15.05
CA ASN A 221 -15.09 17.02 -15.37
C ASN A 221 -14.38 16.34 -16.55
N ASP A 222 -14.67 15.07 -16.83
CA ASP A 222 -14.04 14.29 -17.89
C ASP A 222 -15.06 13.40 -18.61
N HIS A 223 -16.04 14.06 -19.25
CA HIS A 223 -17.16 13.41 -19.94
C HIS A 223 -16.73 12.37 -20.99
N PHE A 224 -15.58 12.58 -21.62
CA PHE A 224 -15.03 11.69 -22.66
C PHE A 224 -13.89 10.78 -22.16
N GLY A 225 -13.51 10.86 -20.89
CA GLY A 225 -12.39 10.08 -20.33
C GLY A 225 -11.02 10.48 -20.86
N ILE A 226 -10.91 11.64 -21.52
CA ILE A 226 -9.65 12.13 -22.12
C ILE A 226 -8.63 12.48 -21.04
N GLY A 227 -9.07 13.12 -19.96
CA GLY A 227 -8.19 13.49 -18.85
C GLY A 227 -7.63 12.25 -18.16
N MET A 228 -8.45 11.25 -17.90
CA MET A 228 -8.03 9.98 -17.33
C MET A 228 -7.06 9.23 -18.26
N THR A 229 -7.33 9.23 -19.55
CA THR A 229 -6.49 8.57 -20.56
C THR A 229 -5.12 9.27 -20.67
N LEU A 230 -5.11 10.60 -20.73
CA LEU A 230 -3.87 11.40 -20.79
C LEU A 230 -3.01 11.23 -19.53
N THR A 231 -3.63 11.22 -18.35
CA THR A 231 -2.88 11.02 -17.09
C THR A 231 -2.30 9.60 -17.01
N ALA A 232 -3.07 8.56 -17.35
CA ALA A 232 -2.59 7.19 -17.38
C ALA A 232 -1.42 7.02 -18.38
N MET A 233 -1.59 7.57 -19.60
CA MET A 233 -0.55 7.56 -20.64
C MET A 233 0.69 8.34 -20.20
N GLY A 234 0.49 9.51 -19.56
CA GLY A 234 1.57 10.36 -19.03
C GLY A 234 2.40 9.64 -17.98
N VAL A 235 1.79 8.92 -17.05
CA VAL A 235 2.49 8.14 -16.03
C VAL A 235 3.35 7.05 -16.67
N VAL A 236 2.83 6.34 -17.68
CA VAL A 236 3.57 5.29 -18.39
C VAL A 236 4.77 5.89 -19.15
N PHE A 237 4.56 6.98 -19.89
CA PHE A 237 5.65 7.65 -20.60
C PHE A 237 6.70 8.20 -19.66
N LEU A 238 6.30 8.77 -18.53
CA LEU A 238 7.25 9.25 -17.52
C LEU A 238 8.07 8.09 -16.96
N GLY A 239 7.45 6.95 -16.69
CA GLY A 239 8.14 5.72 -16.29
C GLY A 239 9.16 5.24 -17.31
N LEU A 240 8.78 5.26 -18.60
CA LEU A 240 9.70 4.90 -19.70
C LEU A 240 10.85 5.88 -19.85
N ILE A 241 10.62 7.19 -19.68
CA ILE A 241 11.67 8.20 -19.72
C ILE A 241 12.66 7.97 -18.57
N VAL A 242 12.18 7.74 -17.36
CA VAL A 242 13.04 7.45 -16.21
C VAL A 242 13.86 6.18 -16.45
N LEU A 243 13.23 5.13 -16.97
CA LEU A 243 13.92 3.87 -17.30
C LEU A 243 14.99 4.10 -18.38
N TYR A 244 14.66 4.85 -19.43
CA TYR A 244 15.63 5.23 -20.48
C TYR A 244 16.84 5.98 -19.91
N LEU A 245 16.59 6.96 -19.04
CA LEU A 245 17.66 7.72 -18.39
C LEU A 245 18.55 6.83 -17.51
N LEU A 246 17.96 5.91 -16.78
CA LEU A 246 18.68 4.90 -15.97
C LEU A 246 19.56 4.03 -16.86
N PHE A 247 19.01 3.45 -17.92
CA PHE A 247 19.80 2.62 -18.84
C PHE A 247 20.88 3.40 -19.57
N LYS A 248 20.60 4.63 -20.00
CA LYS A 248 21.60 5.52 -20.58
C LYS A 248 22.74 5.81 -19.62
N PHE A 249 22.43 6.07 -18.35
CA PHE A 249 23.43 6.30 -17.32
C PHE A 249 24.28 5.06 -17.06
N ILE A 250 23.65 3.91 -16.89
CA ILE A 250 24.32 2.61 -16.68
C ILE A 250 25.16 2.24 -17.91
N GLY A 251 24.63 2.42 -19.12
CA GLY A 251 25.35 2.19 -20.36
C GLY A 251 26.60 3.05 -20.48
N ASN A 252 26.47 4.35 -20.25
CA ASN A 252 27.61 5.28 -20.27
C ASN A 252 28.66 4.92 -19.20
N ALA A 253 28.22 4.54 -18.01
CA ALA A 253 29.11 4.10 -16.94
C ALA A 253 29.83 2.80 -17.30
N ALA A 254 29.12 1.82 -17.86
CA ALA A 254 29.69 0.53 -18.29
C ALA A 254 30.71 0.72 -19.42
N VAL A 255 30.38 1.53 -20.44
CA VAL A 255 31.31 1.86 -21.54
C VAL A 255 32.54 2.57 -21.02
N SER A 256 32.41 3.56 -20.13
CA SER A 256 33.55 4.27 -19.55
C SER A 256 34.44 3.37 -18.71
N LEU A 257 33.86 2.43 -17.98
CA LEU A 257 34.58 1.44 -17.18
C LEU A 257 35.31 0.42 -18.07
N SER A 258 34.65 -0.09 -19.13
CA SER A 258 35.28 -1.03 -20.07
C SER A 258 36.40 -0.36 -20.86
N HIS A 259 36.20 0.89 -21.28
CA HIS A 259 37.22 1.69 -21.93
C HIS A 259 38.46 1.90 -21.04
N LYS A 260 38.25 2.24 -19.76
CA LYS A 260 39.34 2.38 -18.79
C LYS A 260 40.09 1.07 -18.54
N ARG A 261 39.39 -0.05 -18.53
CA ARG A 261 39.99 -1.37 -18.37
C ARG A 261 40.82 -1.78 -19.62
N ALA A 262 40.29 -1.54 -20.82
CA ALA A 262 40.98 -1.83 -22.06
C ALA A 262 42.25 -1.00 -22.21
N MET A 263 42.19 0.30 -21.90
CA MET A 263 43.39 1.19 -21.90
C MET A 263 44.47 0.72 -20.91
N LYS A 264 44.05 0.25 -19.76
CA LYS A 264 44.98 -0.24 -18.72
C LYS A 264 45.63 -1.58 -19.09
N ALA A 265 44.95 -2.39 -19.88
CA ALA A 265 45.43 -3.71 -20.34
C ALA A 265 46.34 -3.58 -21.58
N SER A 266 46.12 -2.62 -22.48
CA SER A 266 46.87 -2.47 -23.76
C SER A 266 47.99 -1.46 -23.69
N GLY A 267 48.15 -0.65 -22.62
CA GLY A 267 49.23 0.33 -22.50
C GLY A 267 49.18 1.49 -23.52
N VAL A 268 48.06 1.65 -24.22
CA VAL A 268 47.86 2.59 -25.33
C VAL A 268 47.37 3.94 -24.81
N THR A 269 47.76 5.05 -25.43
CA THR A 269 47.37 6.40 -25.02
C THR A 269 45.92 6.75 -25.39
N GLU A 270 45.35 7.73 -24.67
CA GLU A 270 43.94 8.12 -24.75
C GLU A 270 43.45 8.55 -26.15
N GLU A 271 44.34 9.00 -27.01
CA GLU A 271 44.02 9.40 -28.39
C GLU A 271 43.92 8.24 -29.38
N GLU A 272 44.73 7.20 -29.21
CA GLU A 272 44.68 5.98 -30.03
C GLU A 272 43.54 5.04 -29.65
N ALA A 273 43.08 5.10 -28.39
CA ALA A 273 41.97 4.29 -27.89
C ALA A 273 40.59 4.77 -28.37
N LYS A 274 40.44 6.00 -28.85
CA LYS A 274 39.16 6.53 -29.35
C LYS A 274 38.61 5.78 -30.57
N GLY A 275 39.50 5.15 -31.36
CA GLY A 275 39.10 4.35 -32.54
C GLY A 275 38.69 2.92 -32.25
N ILE A 276 39.13 2.37 -31.13
CA ILE A 276 38.99 0.92 -30.82
C ILE A 276 37.72 0.60 -30.00
N ALA A 277 37.19 1.58 -29.26
CA ALA A 277 36.15 1.34 -28.25
C ALA A 277 34.72 1.56 -28.74
N THR A 278 34.48 1.85 -30.00
CA THR A 278 33.16 2.20 -30.56
C THR A 278 32.56 1.13 -31.46
N GLN A 279 33.23 0.01 -31.64
CA GLN A 279 32.65 -1.04 -32.49
C GLN A 279 31.64 -1.85 -31.69
N SER A 280 30.41 -1.94 -32.21
CA SER A 280 29.32 -2.71 -31.59
C SER A 280 29.71 -4.20 -31.54
N GLY A 281 29.21 -4.92 -30.51
CA GLY A 281 29.42 -6.36 -30.38
C GLY A 281 29.01 -7.17 -31.64
N GLU A 282 28.12 -6.60 -32.46
CA GLU A 282 27.70 -7.15 -33.76
C GLU A 282 28.85 -7.22 -34.76
N ILE A 283 29.73 -6.20 -34.76
CA ILE A 283 30.91 -6.18 -35.65
C ILE A 283 31.90 -7.26 -35.21
N PHE A 284 32.12 -7.45 -33.91
CA PHE A 284 32.96 -8.53 -33.41
C PHE A 284 32.39 -9.93 -33.71
N ALA A 285 31.07 -10.07 -33.58
CA ALA A 285 30.37 -11.30 -33.93
C ALA A 285 30.49 -11.58 -35.45
N ALA A 286 30.33 -10.58 -36.31
CA ALA A 286 30.46 -10.71 -37.75
C ALA A 286 31.92 -11.05 -38.16
N ILE A 287 32.92 -10.42 -37.53
CA ILE A 287 34.33 -10.73 -37.77
C ILE A 287 34.69 -12.14 -37.33
N SER A 288 34.25 -12.56 -36.15
CA SER A 288 34.54 -13.92 -35.67
C SER A 288 33.85 -14.97 -36.52
N MET A 289 32.64 -14.70 -37.03
CA MET A 289 31.93 -15.57 -37.93
C MET A 289 32.62 -15.67 -39.31
N ALA A 290 33.07 -14.53 -39.82
CA ALA A 290 33.84 -14.47 -41.08
C ALA A 290 35.20 -15.16 -40.96
N ILE A 291 35.90 -15.02 -39.83
CA ILE A 291 37.15 -15.73 -39.57
C ILE A 291 36.92 -17.24 -39.46
N TYR A 292 35.84 -17.62 -38.78
CA TYR A 292 35.45 -19.04 -38.64
C TYR A 292 35.16 -19.65 -40.02
N GLU A 293 34.44 -18.96 -40.87
CA GLU A 293 34.12 -19.39 -42.24
C GLU A 293 35.34 -19.40 -43.16
N ALA A 294 36.24 -18.42 -43.00
CA ALA A 294 37.47 -18.29 -43.81
C ALA A 294 38.57 -19.32 -43.42
N THR A 295 38.56 -19.81 -42.19
CA THR A 295 39.58 -20.81 -41.74
C THR A 295 39.24 -22.23 -42.16
N GLU A 296 38.11 -22.44 -42.89
CA GLU A 296 37.67 -23.78 -43.36
C GLU A 296 37.90 -24.91 -42.33
N LEU A 297 37.66 -24.63 -41.09
CA LEU A 297 37.52 -25.66 -40.07
C LEU A 297 36.17 -26.35 -40.23
N HIS A 298 35.85 -26.72 -41.48
CA HIS A 298 34.93 -27.80 -41.70
C HIS A 298 35.67 -29.05 -41.21
N ASP A 299 35.32 -29.52 -40.05
CA ASP A 299 35.53 -30.91 -39.75
C ASP A 299 34.96 -31.67 -40.94
N GLU A 300 35.81 -32.43 -41.66
CA GLU A 300 35.37 -33.49 -42.50
C GLU A 300 34.73 -34.58 -41.61
N GLU A 301 33.57 -34.21 -41.06
CA GLU A 301 32.71 -35.23 -40.49
C GLU A 301 32.24 -36.10 -41.64
N ASN A 302 32.89 -37.25 -41.79
CA ASN A 302 32.27 -38.40 -42.42
C ASN A 302 30.98 -38.68 -41.62
N ALA A 303 29.93 -37.92 -41.96
CA ALA A 303 28.62 -38.08 -41.36
C ALA A 303 28.02 -39.39 -41.84
N ILE A 304 28.43 -40.49 -41.24
CA ILE A 304 27.62 -41.69 -41.20
C ILE A 304 26.45 -41.39 -40.32
N LEU A 305 25.37 -40.91 -40.92
CA LEU A 305 24.08 -40.68 -40.26
C LEU A 305 23.53 -42.06 -39.87
N THR A 306 23.98 -42.61 -38.75
CA THR A 306 23.32 -43.70 -38.07
C THR A 306 22.10 -43.12 -37.38
N ILE A 307 20.95 -43.18 -38.04
CA ILE A 307 19.68 -42.94 -37.38
C ILE A 307 19.44 -44.11 -36.43
N GLU A 308 19.99 -44.01 -35.25
CA GLU A 308 19.66 -44.90 -34.16
C GLU A 308 18.26 -44.55 -33.69
N ASN A 309 17.35 -45.48 -33.80
CA ASN A 309 15.96 -45.32 -33.34
C ASN A 309 15.99 -45.19 -31.81
N THR A 310 16.17 -43.98 -31.33
CA THR A 310 16.09 -43.70 -29.89
C THR A 310 14.66 -44.01 -29.44
N VAL A 311 14.54 -45.01 -28.58
CA VAL A 311 13.32 -45.34 -27.85
C VAL A 311 12.84 -44.04 -27.22
N ARG A 312 11.71 -43.54 -27.70
CA ARG A 312 11.11 -42.30 -27.17
C ARG A 312 10.86 -42.47 -25.70
N ASN A 313 11.63 -41.80 -24.88
CA ASN A 313 11.33 -41.68 -23.46
C ASN A 313 9.93 -41.10 -23.29
N TYR A 314 9.16 -41.75 -22.43
CA TYR A 314 7.82 -41.38 -22.08
C TYR A 314 7.78 -39.89 -21.66
N SER A 315 7.06 -39.08 -22.44
CA SER A 315 6.74 -37.70 -22.08
C SER A 315 5.29 -37.63 -21.59
N PRO A 316 4.99 -36.88 -20.54
CA PRO A 316 3.60 -36.67 -20.10
C PRO A 316 2.68 -36.16 -21.20
N TRP A 317 3.23 -35.50 -22.21
CA TRP A 317 2.51 -34.99 -23.39
C TRP A 317 2.28 -36.02 -24.49
N SER A 318 2.99 -37.12 -24.48
CA SER A 318 2.78 -38.27 -25.35
C SER A 318 2.03 -39.41 -24.66
N SER A 319 1.30 -39.09 -23.60
CA SER A 319 0.57 -40.07 -22.81
C SER A 319 -0.53 -40.73 -23.66
N LYS A 320 -0.76 -42.01 -23.38
CA LYS A 320 -1.77 -42.86 -24.04
C LYS A 320 -3.19 -42.35 -24.07
N ILE A 321 -3.49 -41.23 -23.41
CA ILE A 321 -4.79 -40.57 -23.44
C ILE A 321 -5.24 -40.18 -24.83
N TYR A 322 -4.32 -39.89 -25.75
CA TYR A 322 -4.64 -39.59 -27.14
C TYR A 322 -4.81 -40.83 -28.02
N SER A 323 -4.29 -41.98 -27.60
CA SER A 323 -4.48 -43.28 -28.31
C SER A 323 -5.72 -44.05 -27.81
N LEU A 324 -6.38 -43.61 -26.77
CA LEU A 324 -7.64 -44.19 -26.25
C LEU A 324 -8.90 -43.78 -27.03
N ARG A 325 -8.74 -43.14 -28.20
CA ARG A 325 -9.87 -42.86 -29.12
C ARG A 325 -10.25 -44.06 -29.99
N GLU A 326 -9.50 -45.14 -29.98
CA GLU A 326 -9.88 -46.38 -30.62
C GLU A 326 -10.31 -47.41 -29.58
N ILE A 327 -11.55 -47.87 -29.72
CA ILE A 327 -12.15 -48.89 -28.88
C ILE A 327 -11.31 -50.16 -29.09
N PRO A 328 -10.84 -50.85 -28.01
CA PRO A 328 -10.11 -52.09 -28.14
C PRO A 328 -10.96 -53.10 -28.87
N LYS A 329 -10.58 -53.48 -30.06
CA LYS A 329 -11.18 -54.64 -30.75
C LYS A 329 -10.83 -55.90 -29.95
N LYS A 330 -11.88 -56.69 -29.65
CA LYS A 330 -11.77 -58.01 -29.00
C LYS A 330 -10.95 -58.95 -29.84
#